data_2dfbcadc6d100daa0872b76a4994f545
#
_entry.id   2dfbcadc6d100daa0872b76a4994f545
#
_cell.length_a   1.000
_cell.length_b   1.000
_cell.length_c   1.000
_cell.angle_alpha   90.00
_cell.angle_beta   90.00
_cell.angle_gamma   90.00
#
_symmetry.space_group_name_H-M   'P 1'
#
loop_
_entity.id
_entity.type
_entity.pdbx_description
1 polymer ?
#
loop_
_entity_poly.entity_id
_entity_poly.type
_entity_poly.pdbx_seq_one_letter_code
_entity_poly.pdbx_strand_id
1 'polypeptide(L)'
;MAKEFTAVKEPPAASDEAVFRREVVDYWDKRSDTYSNSIKDELGDVHFGAWSEALLSRICPCSAYAASEGLKVLDLGCGPGFFEIILSRSGCSVHAVDSSAQMIEQARANVSLSGNPALVEFHCCDVTELPFDASVFDVVVSRNVTWLMPDPLKAYSEWHRVLKPGGKMLVFDANWYSYLVDDQINQLRLGDQDDSSILEWSEQSFATSEQERRCEALALRLPLTYERRPAWDESVLPSLGFDEVRADERFSELVWTEGEQSYYGTSPLFAIEAQKACLARA
;
A
#
# COMPACT_ATOMS: atom_id res chain seq x y z
N MET A 1 -21.82 23.57 16.86
CA MET A 1 -21.56 22.78 18.09
C MET A 1 -20.52 21.74 17.70
N ALA A 2 -19.29 21.90 18.16
CA ALA A 2 -18.22 20.92 17.92
C ALA A 2 -18.60 19.63 18.67
N LYS A 3 -18.75 18.51 17.94
CA LYS A 3 -18.85 17.19 18.53
C LYS A 3 -17.46 16.81 19.04
N GLU A 4 -17.33 16.55 20.33
CA GLU A 4 -16.17 15.97 20.96
C GLU A 4 -15.83 14.64 20.24
N PHE A 5 -14.65 14.59 19.67
CA PHE A 5 -14.08 13.33 19.20
C PHE A 5 -13.83 12.45 20.42
N THR A 6 -14.48 11.30 20.45
CA THR A 6 -14.26 10.27 21.46
C THR A 6 -12.80 9.85 21.41
N ALA A 7 -12.17 9.74 22.58
CA ALA A 7 -10.78 9.43 22.80
C ALA A 7 -10.27 8.29 21.90
N VAL A 8 -9.17 8.56 21.21
CA VAL A 8 -8.34 7.55 20.53
C VAL A 8 -8.05 6.45 21.56
N LYS A 9 -8.42 5.21 21.26
CA LYS A 9 -8.04 4.05 22.08
C LYS A 9 -6.51 4.00 22.13
N GLU A 10 -5.95 3.89 23.32
CA GLU A 10 -4.51 3.68 23.50
C GLU A 10 -4.03 2.47 22.69
N PRO A 11 -2.85 2.56 22.08
CA PRO A 11 -2.29 1.42 21.35
C PRO A 11 -2.20 0.19 22.27
N PRO A 12 -2.41 -1.02 21.74
CA PRO A 12 -2.34 -2.24 22.53
C PRO A 12 -0.97 -2.42 23.17
N ALA A 13 -0.92 -3.05 24.38
CA ALA A 13 0.33 -3.36 25.06
C ALA A 13 1.22 -4.27 24.21
N ALA A 14 2.55 -4.22 24.35
CA ALA A 14 3.52 -4.91 23.49
C ALA A 14 3.29 -6.44 23.32
N SER A 15 2.73 -7.13 24.34
CA SER A 15 2.34 -8.54 24.23
C SER A 15 1.13 -8.74 23.30
N ASP A 16 0.21 -7.78 23.31
CA ASP A 16 -0.98 -7.79 22.46
C ASP A 16 -0.63 -7.44 21.01
N GLU A 17 0.40 -6.61 20.78
CA GLU A 17 0.87 -6.26 19.45
C GLU A 17 1.43 -7.47 18.68
N ALA A 18 2.26 -8.30 19.32
CA ALA A 18 2.81 -9.51 18.71
C ALA A 18 1.70 -10.56 18.40
N VAL A 19 0.66 -10.62 19.19
CA VAL A 19 -0.52 -11.45 18.92
C VAL A 19 -1.29 -10.86 17.75
N PHE A 20 -1.52 -9.56 17.74
CA PHE A 20 -2.23 -8.87 16.67
C PHE A 20 -1.52 -9.02 15.31
N ARG A 21 -0.19 -8.84 15.26
CA ARG A 21 0.60 -9.06 14.04
C ARG A 21 0.42 -10.47 13.48
N ARG A 22 0.41 -11.50 14.35
CA ARG A 22 0.13 -12.89 13.93
C ARG A 22 -1.28 -13.07 13.37
N GLU A 23 -2.28 -12.41 13.96
CA GLU A 23 -3.66 -12.43 13.44
C GLU A 23 -3.75 -11.81 12.04
N VAL A 24 -3.03 -10.72 11.80
CA VAL A 24 -2.93 -10.08 10.48
C VAL A 24 -2.27 -11.02 9.47
N VAL A 25 -1.13 -11.62 9.81
CA VAL A 25 -0.44 -12.58 8.94
C VAL A 25 -1.35 -13.78 8.64
N ASP A 26 -1.99 -14.39 9.65
CA ASP A 26 -2.92 -15.52 9.46
C ASP A 26 -4.13 -15.14 8.57
N TYR A 27 -4.60 -13.91 8.66
CA TYR A 27 -5.65 -13.42 7.77
C TYR A 27 -5.18 -13.39 6.32
N TRP A 28 -4.01 -12.80 6.04
CA TRP A 28 -3.47 -12.66 4.69
C TRP A 28 -2.96 -13.98 4.11
N ASP A 29 -2.41 -14.88 4.94
CA ASP A 29 -2.09 -16.24 4.51
C ASP A 29 -3.32 -16.96 3.95
N LYS A 30 -4.47 -16.84 4.64
CA LYS A 30 -5.76 -17.43 4.20
C LYS A 30 -6.40 -16.73 3.00
N ARG A 31 -6.00 -15.49 2.75
CA ARG A 31 -6.48 -14.68 1.61
C ARG A 31 -5.60 -14.79 0.37
N SER A 32 -4.42 -15.36 0.48
CA SER A 32 -3.38 -15.29 -0.55
C SER A 32 -3.86 -15.73 -1.94
N ASP A 33 -4.54 -16.88 -2.05
CA ASP A 33 -5.05 -17.39 -3.33
C ASP A 33 -6.09 -16.47 -3.97
N THR A 34 -7.10 -16.06 -3.18
CA THR A 34 -8.19 -15.22 -3.68
C THR A 34 -7.71 -13.82 -4.01
N TYR A 35 -6.81 -13.25 -3.19
CA TYR A 35 -6.21 -11.95 -3.45
C TYR A 35 -5.25 -11.98 -4.64
N SER A 36 -4.52 -13.08 -4.84
CA SER A 36 -3.69 -13.29 -6.04
C SER A 36 -4.52 -13.28 -7.33
N ASN A 37 -5.75 -13.80 -7.31
CA ASN A 37 -6.64 -13.75 -8.46
C ASN A 37 -7.10 -12.32 -8.75
N SER A 38 -7.48 -11.54 -7.71
CA SER A 38 -7.81 -10.11 -7.88
C SER A 38 -6.66 -9.34 -8.53
N ILE A 39 -5.43 -9.57 -8.09
CA ILE A 39 -4.25 -8.90 -8.65
C ILE A 39 -3.99 -9.30 -10.10
N LYS A 40 -4.21 -10.56 -10.47
CA LYS A 40 -4.09 -11.01 -11.87
C LYS A 40 -5.11 -10.33 -12.79
N ASP A 41 -6.34 -10.18 -12.31
CA ASP A 41 -7.39 -9.49 -13.06
C ASP A 41 -7.07 -7.99 -13.17
N GLU A 42 -6.59 -7.37 -12.08
CA GLU A 42 -6.15 -5.98 -12.06
C GLU A 42 -4.93 -5.72 -12.97
N LEU A 43 -4.03 -6.69 -13.14
CA LEU A 43 -2.91 -6.61 -14.09
C LEU A 43 -3.34 -6.87 -15.55
N GLY A 44 -4.62 -6.99 -15.84
CA GLY A 44 -5.13 -6.98 -17.20
C GLY A 44 -4.75 -5.70 -17.95
N ASP A 45 -4.87 -5.71 -19.28
CA ASP A 45 -4.26 -4.74 -20.21
C ASP A 45 -4.44 -3.26 -19.84
N VAL A 46 -5.61 -2.87 -19.33
CA VAL A 46 -5.92 -1.46 -19.02
C VAL A 46 -5.17 -0.98 -17.79
N HIS A 47 -5.25 -1.72 -16.68
CA HIS A 47 -4.65 -1.31 -15.42
C HIS A 47 -3.13 -1.43 -15.43
N PHE A 48 -2.57 -2.46 -16.10
CA PHE A 48 -1.12 -2.60 -16.21
C PHE A 48 -0.48 -1.37 -16.85
N GLY A 49 -1.07 -0.84 -17.93
CA GLY A 49 -0.58 0.36 -18.60
C GLY A 49 -0.64 1.60 -17.70
N ALA A 50 -1.81 1.85 -17.10
CA ALA A 50 -2.04 2.99 -16.22
C ALA A 50 -1.13 2.98 -14.99
N TRP A 51 -1.04 1.85 -14.28
CA TRP A 51 -0.14 1.70 -13.13
C TRP A 51 1.33 1.79 -13.50
N SER A 52 1.74 1.22 -14.65
CA SER A 52 3.13 1.33 -15.11
C SER A 52 3.51 2.77 -15.36
N GLU A 53 2.67 3.54 -16.06
CA GLU A 53 2.91 4.96 -16.31
C GLU A 53 2.92 5.76 -15.00
N ALA A 54 1.90 5.57 -14.14
CA ALA A 54 1.77 6.27 -12.89
C ALA A 54 2.93 6.01 -11.92
N LEU A 55 3.40 4.77 -11.80
CA LEU A 55 4.51 4.39 -10.94
C LEU A 55 5.85 4.86 -11.49
N LEU A 56 6.15 4.53 -12.75
CA LEU A 56 7.46 4.79 -13.34
C LEU A 56 7.74 6.27 -13.54
N SER A 57 6.73 7.09 -13.86
CA SER A 57 6.89 8.54 -13.95
C SER A 57 7.26 9.20 -12.62
N ARG A 58 6.83 8.62 -11.48
CA ARG A 58 7.16 9.09 -10.15
C ARG A 58 8.55 8.63 -9.69
N ILE A 59 8.94 7.42 -10.06
CA ILE A 59 10.28 6.89 -9.77
C ILE A 59 11.34 7.63 -10.58
N CYS A 60 11.12 7.79 -11.88
CA CYS A 60 12.03 8.44 -12.84
C CYS A 60 11.31 9.58 -13.56
N PRO A 61 11.45 10.83 -13.14
CA PRO A 61 10.83 11.97 -13.81
C PRO A 61 11.43 12.29 -15.18
N CYS A 62 12.51 11.62 -15.59
CA CYS A 62 13.07 11.71 -16.93
C CYS A 62 12.34 10.72 -17.83
N SER A 63 11.68 11.18 -18.88
CA SER A 63 10.79 10.49 -19.82
C SER A 63 11.38 9.28 -20.59
N ALA A 64 12.44 8.68 -20.12
CA ALA A 64 13.04 7.49 -20.71
C ALA A 64 12.95 6.31 -19.73
N TYR A 65 12.19 5.28 -20.09
CA TYR A 65 12.18 3.97 -19.41
C TYR A 65 13.58 3.41 -19.13
N ALA A 66 14.59 3.80 -19.91
CA ALA A 66 16.00 3.48 -19.68
C ALA A 66 16.59 4.09 -18.38
N ALA A 67 15.95 5.08 -17.78
CA ALA A 67 16.41 5.69 -16.52
C ALA A 67 16.03 4.89 -15.27
N SER A 68 15.11 3.92 -15.37
CA SER A 68 14.76 3.00 -14.26
C SER A 68 15.69 1.79 -14.19
N GLU A 69 16.45 1.53 -15.26
CA GLU A 69 17.36 0.38 -15.32
C GLU A 69 18.44 0.49 -14.24
N GLY A 70 18.53 -0.55 -13.41
CA GLY A 70 19.50 -0.62 -12.31
C GLY A 70 19.09 0.10 -11.02
N LEU A 71 17.93 0.78 -10.95
CA LEU A 71 17.40 1.29 -9.68
C LEU A 71 17.12 0.13 -8.72
N LYS A 72 17.53 0.31 -7.46
CA LYS A 72 17.19 -0.59 -6.36
C LYS A 72 15.90 -0.15 -5.70
N VAL A 73 14.85 -0.92 -5.91
CA VAL A 73 13.51 -0.65 -5.36
C VAL A 73 13.19 -1.66 -4.26
N LEU A 74 12.65 -1.17 -3.15
CA LEU A 74 12.08 -2.00 -2.10
C LEU A 74 10.57 -1.87 -2.14
N ASP A 75 9.87 -2.98 -2.34
CA ASP A 75 8.41 -3.06 -2.22
C ASP A 75 8.02 -3.65 -0.88
N LEU A 76 7.24 -2.91 -0.12
CA LEU A 76 6.86 -3.20 1.26
C LEU A 76 5.38 -3.62 1.34
N GLY A 77 5.16 -4.88 1.73
CA GLY A 77 3.88 -5.54 1.65
C GLY A 77 3.54 -5.90 0.20
N CYS A 78 4.47 -6.59 -0.45
CA CYS A 78 4.39 -6.89 -1.88
C CYS A 78 3.16 -7.72 -2.28
N GLY A 79 2.52 -8.38 -1.31
CA GLY A 79 1.40 -9.26 -1.56
C GLY A 79 1.73 -10.30 -2.64
N PRO A 80 0.85 -10.52 -3.62
CA PRO A 80 1.06 -11.51 -4.67
C PRO A 80 1.84 -10.98 -5.88
N GLY A 81 2.59 -9.86 -5.74
CA GLY A 81 3.60 -9.47 -6.72
C GLY A 81 3.17 -8.43 -7.77
N PHE A 82 2.28 -7.52 -7.43
CA PHE A 82 1.78 -6.50 -8.36
C PHE A 82 2.88 -5.56 -8.87
N PHE A 83 3.60 -4.91 -7.96
CA PHE A 83 4.66 -3.99 -8.36
C PHE A 83 5.91 -4.71 -8.86
N GLU A 84 6.21 -5.92 -8.37
CA GLU A 84 7.33 -6.71 -8.88
C GLU A 84 7.23 -6.98 -10.37
N ILE A 85 6.02 -7.25 -10.87
CA ILE A 85 5.80 -7.49 -12.30
C ILE A 85 6.09 -6.22 -13.10
N ILE A 86 5.59 -5.08 -12.67
CA ILE A 86 5.79 -3.79 -13.35
C ILE A 86 7.26 -3.37 -13.31
N LEU A 87 7.84 -3.35 -12.12
CA LEU A 87 9.20 -2.84 -11.88
C LEU A 87 10.27 -3.72 -12.52
N SER A 88 10.14 -5.04 -12.42
CA SER A 88 11.12 -5.95 -13.01
C SER A 88 11.10 -5.94 -14.55
N ARG A 89 9.91 -5.76 -15.15
CA ARG A 89 9.80 -5.54 -16.60
C ARG A 89 10.46 -4.24 -17.05
N SER A 90 10.53 -3.26 -16.17
CA SER A 90 11.16 -1.96 -16.44
C SER A 90 12.66 -1.93 -16.12
N GLY A 91 13.26 -3.08 -15.76
CA GLY A 91 14.69 -3.21 -15.51
C GLY A 91 15.12 -2.81 -14.09
N CYS A 92 14.20 -2.55 -13.17
CA CYS A 92 14.51 -2.31 -11.76
C CYS A 92 14.98 -3.58 -11.08
N SER A 93 15.95 -3.47 -10.16
CA SER A 93 16.28 -4.52 -9.19
C SER A 93 15.34 -4.37 -7.99
N VAL A 94 14.47 -5.36 -7.76
CA VAL A 94 13.40 -5.29 -6.78
C VAL A 94 13.70 -6.21 -5.59
N HIS A 95 13.63 -5.66 -4.39
CA HIS A 95 13.51 -6.42 -3.16
C HIS A 95 12.07 -6.34 -2.68
N ALA A 96 11.41 -7.48 -2.60
CA ALA A 96 10.00 -7.60 -2.26
C ALA A 96 9.85 -8.16 -0.84
N VAL A 97 9.14 -7.47 0.03
CA VAL A 97 8.94 -7.85 1.43
C VAL A 97 7.47 -8.06 1.70
N ASP A 98 7.13 -9.19 2.31
CA ASP A 98 5.81 -9.43 2.91
C ASP A 98 5.97 -10.28 4.18
N SER A 99 5.10 -10.09 5.15
CA SER A 99 5.08 -10.91 6.38
C SER A 99 4.38 -12.26 6.19
N SER A 100 3.55 -12.39 5.14
CA SER A 100 2.86 -13.63 4.77
C SER A 100 3.73 -14.48 3.84
N ALA A 101 4.11 -15.67 4.29
CA ALA A 101 4.84 -16.62 3.46
C ALA A 101 4.01 -17.08 2.24
N GLN A 102 2.70 -17.18 2.40
CA GLN A 102 1.78 -17.55 1.32
C GLN A 102 1.70 -16.46 0.24
N MET A 103 1.70 -15.17 0.63
CA MET A 103 1.78 -14.06 -0.33
C MET A 103 3.09 -14.11 -1.13
N ILE A 104 4.22 -14.36 -0.46
CA ILE A 104 5.54 -14.52 -1.13
C ILE A 104 5.51 -15.67 -2.14
N GLU A 105 4.89 -16.81 -1.83
CA GLU A 105 4.74 -17.92 -2.76
C GLU A 105 3.92 -17.53 -4.00
N GLN A 106 2.80 -16.84 -3.80
CA GLN A 106 1.99 -16.31 -4.90
C GLN A 106 2.78 -15.29 -5.75
N ALA A 107 3.51 -14.39 -5.10
CA ALA A 107 4.33 -13.39 -5.79
C ALA A 107 5.41 -14.06 -6.68
N ARG A 108 6.12 -15.07 -6.16
CA ARG A 108 7.10 -15.84 -6.94
C ARG A 108 6.48 -16.48 -8.17
N ALA A 109 5.32 -17.12 -8.01
CA ALA A 109 4.60 -17.73 -9.11
C ALA A 109 4.17 -16.70 -10.17
N ASN A 110 3.59 -15.59 -9.75
CA ASN A 110 3.09 -14.54 -10.64
C ASN A 110 4.23 -13.82 -11.39
N VAL A 111 5.33 -13.52 -10.70
CA VAL A 111 6.52 -12.90 -11.31
C VAL A 111 7.18 -13.86 -12.31
N SER A 112 7.21 -15.17 -12.02
CA SER A 112 7.74 -16.17 -12.95
C SER A 112 6.92 -16.26 -14.25
N LEU A 113 5.62 -15.99 -14.18
CA LEU A 113 4.72 -16.00 -15.33
C LEU A 113 4.71 -14.68 -16.11
N SER A 114 4.78 -13.56 -15.41
CA SER A 114 4.46 -12.24 -15.98
C SER A 114 5.52 -11.17 -15.77
N GLY A 115 6.55 -11.41 -14.98
CA GLY A 115 7.64 -10.48 -14.67
C GLY A 115 9.00 -10.92 -15.22
N ASN A 116 10.06 -10.38 -14.61
CA ASN A 116 11.43 -10.83 -14.79
C ASN A 116 12.00 -11.34 -13.46
N PRO A 117 11.91 -12.65 -13.17
CA PRO A 117 12.27 -13.21 -11.87
C PRO A 117 13.77 -13.07 -11.54
N ALA A 118 14.63 -12.84 -12.53
CA ALA A 118 16.05 -12.61 -12.31
C ALA A 118 16.36 -11.26 -11.62
N LEU A 119 15.41 -10.34 -11.63
CA LEU A 119 15.51 -9.01 -11.03
C LEU A 119 14.78 -8.88 -9.70
N VAL A 120 14.15 -9.94 -9.19
CA VAL A 120 13.33 -9.88 -7.96
C VAL A 120 13.88 -10.80 -6.88
N GLU A 121 14.14 -10.23 -5.71
CA GLU A 121 14.52 -10.95 -4.49
C GLU A 121 13.41 -10.82 -3.45
N PHE A 122 12.93 -11.96 -2.91
CA PHE A 122 11.81 -11.99 -1.97
C PHE A 122 12.26 -12.28 -0.55
N HIS A 123 11.72 -11.52 0.41
CA HIS A 123 12.03 -11.60 1.83
C HIS A 123 10.73 -11.74 2.64
N CYS A 124 10.63 -12.78 3.47
CA CYS A 124 9.50 -12.94 4.38
C CYS A 124 9.87 -12.32 5.73
N CYS A 125 9.46 -11.07 5.97
CA CYS A 125 9.74 -10.34 7.20
C CYS A 125 8.74 -9.20 7.44
N ASP A 126 8.81 -8.62 8.66
CA ASP A 126 7.98 -7.47 9.04
C ASP A 126 8.55 -6.18 8.41
N VAL A 127 7.66 -5.38 7.82
CA VAL A 127 8.03 -4.09 7.19
C VAL A 127 8.47 -3.02 8.19
N THR A 128 8.27 -3.25 9.49
CA THR A 128 8.77 -2.37 10.57
C THR A 128 10.13 -2.79 11.13
N GLU A 129 10.69 -3.91 10.65
CA GLU A 129 12.00 -4.47 11.09
C GLU A 129 12.69 -5.13 9.90
N LEU A 130 13.26 -4.31 9.02
CA LEU A 130 13.82 -4.75 7.75
C LEU A 130 15.24 -5.30 7.91
N PRO A 131 15.58 -6.45 7.29
CA PRO A 131 16.90 -7.06 7.39
C PRO A 131 17.93 -6.40 6.46
N PHE A 132 17.81 -5.12 6.21
CA PHE A 132 18.70 -4.37 5.32
C PHE A 132 19.48 -3.32 6.09
N ASP A 133 20.68 -3.02 5.59
CA ASP A 133 21.46 -1.89 6.08
C ASP A 133 20.77 -0.55 5.77
N ALA A 134 21.20 0.51 6.43
CA ALA A 134 20.76 1.87 6.14
C ALA A 134 21.24 2.31 4.76
N SER A 135 20.42 3.10 4.06
CA SER A 135 20.80 3.76 2.79
C SER A 135 21.13 2.78 1.63
N VAL A 136 20.29 1.75 1.48
CA VAL A 136 20.45 0.71 0.44
C VAL A 136 19.63 1.00 -0.79
N PHE A 137 18.41 1.54 -0.65
CA PHE A 137 17.43 1.63 -1.71
C PHE A 137 17.32 3.04 -2.30
N ASP A 138 17.16 3.11 -3.61
CA ASP A 138 16.89 4.35 -4.33
C ASP A 138 15.43 4.76 -4.15
N VAL A 139 14.54 3.76 -4.11
CA VAL A 139 13.10 3.95 -3.97
C VAL A 139 12.53 2.91 -3.02
N VAL A 140 11.59 3.33 -2.19
CA VAL A 140 10.70 2.47 -1.40
C VAL A 140 9.29 2.69 -1.93
N VAL A 141 8.58 1.60 -2.23
CA VAL A 141 7.17 1.64 -2.64
C VAL A 141 6.32 0.81 -1.69
N SER A 142 5.06 1.17 -1.54
CA SER A 142 4.07 0.39 -0.79
C SER A 142 2.68 0.65 -1.35
N ARG A 143 1.86 -0.41 -1.47
CA ARG A 143 0.49 -0.30 -1.97
C ARG A 143 -0.48 -1.09 -1.09
N ASN A 144 -1.52 -0.40 -0.58
CA ASN A 144 -2.57 -1.00 0.25
C ASN A 144 -2.05 -1.69 1.53
N VAL A 145 -1.01 -1.13 2.16
CA VAL A 145 -0.32 -1.76 3.31
C VAL A 145 -0.33 -0.86 4.53
N THR A 146 -0.15 0.45 4.37
CA THR A 146 0.06 1.35 5.51
C THR A 146 -1.13 1.38 6.47
N TRP A 147 -2.36 1.20 5.98
CA TRP A 147 -3.55 1.10 6.82
C TRP A 147 -3.51 -0.07 7.82
N LEU A 148 -2.71 -1.13 7.52
CA LEU A 148 -2.52 -2.32 8.36
C LEU A 148 -1.48 -2.15 9.48
N MET A 149 -0.80 -1.00 9.57
CA MET A 149 0.31 -0.80 10.50
C MET A 149 -0.19 -0.53 11.93
N PRO A 150 0.15 -1.37 12.93
CA PRO A 150 -0.10 -1.06 14.34
C PRO A 150 0.69 0.17 14.82
N ASP A 151 1.90 0.35 14.30
CA ASP A 151 2.76 1.51 14.52
C ASP A 151 3.26 2.08 13.19
N PRO A 152 2.49 2.97 12.54
CA PRO A 152 2.87 3.55 11.26
C PRO A 152 4.09 4.48 11.36
N LEU A 153 4.35 5.10 12.51
CA LEU A 153 5.54 5.95 12.69
C LEU A 153 6.81 5.11 12.74
N LYS A 154 6.78 3.95 13.41
CA LYS A 154 7.88 2.98 13.39
C LYS A 154 8.14 2.49 11.97
N ALA A 155 7.09 2.14 11.22
CA ALA A 155 7.20 1.72 9.83
C ALA A 155 7.87 2.79 8.96
N TYR A 156 7.37 4.02 8.97
CA TYR A 156 7.94 5.12 8.19
C TYR A 156 9.38 5.45 8.59
N SER A 157 9.72 5.36 9.87
CA SER A 157 11.11 5.56 10.35
C SER A 157 12.04 4.49 9.79
N GLU A 158 11.60 3.25 9.75
CA GLU A 158 12.38 2.13 9.20
C GLU A 158 12.53 2.25 7.68
N TRP A 159 11.48 2.66 6.97
CA TRP A 159 11.52 2.93 5.53
C TRP A 159 12.47 4.09 5.19
N HIS A 160 12.44 5.16 6.02
CA HIS A 160 13.42 6.24 5.91
C HIS A 160 14.85 5.77 6.13
N ARG A 161 15.09 4.87 7.11
CA ARG A 161 16.42 4.34 7.41
C ARG A 161 17.04 3.65 6.20
N VAL A 162 16.28 2.79 5.52
CA VAL A 162 16.79 1.99 4.39
C VAL A 162 16.92 2.77 3.09
N LEU A 163 16.24 3.92 2.95
CA LEU A 163 16.39 4.82 1.82
C LEU A 163 17.75 5.49 1.79
N LYS A 164 18.34 5.59 0.62
CA LYS A 164 19.52 6.44 0.35
C LYS A 164 19.18 7.92 0.57
N PRO A 165 20.16 8.78 0.92
CA PRO A 165 19.97 10.23 0.81
C PRO A 165 19.51 10.64 -0.58
N GLY A 166 18.43 11.42 -0.68
CA GLY A 166 17.76 11.76 -1.93
C GLY A 166 16.87 10.66 -2.51
N GLY A 167 16.78 9.50 -1.86
CA GLY A 167 15.86 8.42 -2.25
C GLY A 167 14.41 8.78 -1.99
N LYS A 168 13.50 8.15 -2.73
CA LYS A 168 12.05 8.45 -2.69
C LYS A 168 11.26 7.36 -1.99
N MET A 169 10.24 7.76 -1.26
CA MET A 169 9.17 6.90 -0.77
C MET A 169 7.88 7.21 -1.53
N LEU A 170 7.23 6.16 -2.03
CA LEU A 170 5.92 6.23 -2.70
C LEU A 170 4.95 5.31 -1.96
N VAL A 171 3.85 5.88 -1.47
CA VAL A 171 2.77 5.13 -0.81
C VAL A 171 1.48 5.32 -1.60
N PHE A 172 0.85 4.21 -1.99
CA PHE A 172 -0.45 4.19 -2.65
C PHE A 172 -1.43 3.49 -1.72
N ASP A 173 -2.39 4.23 -1.18
CA ASP A 173 -3.33 3.69 -0.19
C ASP A 173 -4.68 4.43 -0.24
N ALA A 174 -5.65 4.01 0.55
CA ALA A 174 -6.93 4.66 0.70
C ALA A 174 -7.42 4.61 2.16
N ASN A 175 -8.46 5.38 2.46
CA ASN A 175 -9.14 5.31 3.76
C ASN A 175 -10.15 4.15 3.77
N TRP A 176 -9.66 2.90 3.55
CA TRP A 176 -10.47 1.72 3.25
C TRP A 176 -11.59 1.45 4.26
N TYR A 177 -11.35 1.76 5.53
CA TYR A 177 -12.25 1.40 6.64
C TYR A 177 -12.76 2.61 7.41
N SER A 178 -12.62 3.83 6.88
CA SER A 178 -13.14 5.06 7.51
C SER A 178 -14.65 5.02 7.75
N TYR A 179 -15.40 4.30 6.91
CA TYR A 179 -16.84 4.10 7.08
C TYR A 179 -17.23 3.35 8.38
N LEU A 180 -16.31 2.62 9.01
CA LEU A 180 -16.54 1.96 10.29
C LEU A 180 -16.58 2.94 11.47
N VAL A 181 -16.02 4.14 11.29
CA VAL A 181 -15.83 5.14 12.35
C VAL A 181 -16.41 6.51 12.01
N ASP A 182 -16.85 6.72 10.76
CA ASP A 182 -17.48 7.95 10.28
C ASP A 182 -18.87 7.64 9.69
N ASP A 183 -19.91 8.06 10.42
CA ASP A 183 -21.31 7.84 10.04
C ASP A 183 -21.68 8.51 8.71
N GLN A 184 -21.05 9.63 8.34
CA GLN A 184 -21.34 10.32 7.09
C GLN A 184 -20.79 9.53 5.91
N ILE A 185 -19.56 9.05 6.00
CA ILE A 185 -18.95 8.20 4.98
C ILE A 185 -19.75 6.89 4.85
N ASN A 186 -20.17 6.29 5.97
CA ASN A 186 -20.96 5.08 5.95
C ASN A 186 -22.33 5.30 5.26
N GLN A 187 -22.99 6.42 5.50
CA GLN A 187 -24.25 6.74 4.83
C GLN A 187 -24.08 6.94 3.32
N LEU A 188 -23.01 7.59 2.87
CA LEU A 188 -22.68 7.73 1.45
C LEU A 188 -22.46 6.35 0.80
N ARG A 189 -21.62 5.51 1.43
CA ARG A 189 -21.35 4.15 0.95
C ARG A 189 -22.62 3.31 0.82
N LEU A 190 -23.56 3.41 1.75
CA LEU A 190 -24.82 2.68 1.68
C LEU A 190 -25.77 3.23 0.60
N GLY A 191 -25.75 4.55 0.37
CA GLY A 191 -26.55 5.18 -0.69
C GLY A 191 -26.08 4.79 -2.09
N ASP A 192 -24.77 4.64 -2.27
CA ASP A 192 -24.19 4.23 -3.55
C ASP A 192 -24.48 2.76 -3.88
N GLN A 193 -24.75 1.89 -2.90
CA GLN A 193 -25.06 0.46 -3.13
C GLN A 193 -26.39 0.18 -3.83
N ASP A 194 -27.28 1.15 -3.96
CA ASP A 194 -28.54 1.03 -4.69
C ASP A 194 -28.38 1.19 -6.23
N ASP A 195 -27.17 1.50 -6.72
CA ASP A 195 -26.88 1.61 -8.14
C ASP A 195 -26.57 0.24 -8.75
N SER A 196 -27.31 -0.16 -9.79
CA SER A 196 -27.16 -1.46 -10.45
C SER A 196 -25.78 -1.68 -11.10
N SER A 197 -25.08 -0.60 -11.45
CA SER A 197 -23.71 -0.67 -11.98
C SER A 197 -22.70 -1.13 -10.91
N ILE A 198 -22.98 -0.85 -9.65
CA ILE A 198 -22.14 -1.22 -8.49
C ILE A 198 -22.35 -2.70 -8.13
N LEU A 199 -23.54 -3.25 -8.37
CA LEU A 199 -23.83 -4.67 -8.09
C LEU A 199 -22.98 -5.61 -8.95
N GLU A 200 -22.69 -5.26 -10.21
CA GLU A 200 -21.81 -6.05 -11.08
C GLU A 200 -20.36 -6.12 -10.53
N TRP A 201 -19.88 -5.06 -9.89
CA TRP A 201 -18.56 -5.02 -9.26
C TRP A 201 -18.51 -5.75 -7.92
N SER A 202 -19.60 -5.73 -7.14
CA SER A 202 -19.67 -6.45 -5.87
C SER A 202 -19.59 -7.97 -6.05
N GLU A 203 -20.09 -8.50 -7.17
CA GLU A 203 -19.99 -9.92 -7.53
C GLU A 203 -18.55 -10.35 -7.88
N GLN A 204 -17.68 -9.41 -8.21
CA GLN A 204 -16.23 -9.65 -8.44
C GLN A 204 -15.40 -9.62 -7.15
N SER A 205 -16.01 -9.39 -5.98
CA SER A 205 -15.29 -9.47 -4.72
C SER A 205 -14.81 -10.91 -4.47
N PHE A 206 -13.50 -11.09 -4.50
CA PHE A 206 -12.86 -12.37 -4.20
C PHE A 206 -12.81 -12.66 -2.69
N ALA A 207 -13.46 -11.83 -1.87
CA ALA A 207 -13.58 -12.00 -0.43
C ALA A 207 -14.94 -12.60 -0.07
N THR A 208 -14.96 -13.56 0.84
CA THR A 208 -16.21 -14.00 1.46
C THR A 208 -16.67 -12.98 2.50
N SER A 209 -18.00 -12.94 2.78
CA SER A 209 -18.54 -12.05 3.83
C SER A 209 -17.93 -12.31 5.23
N GLU A 210 -17.40 -13.49 5.50
CA GLU A 210 -16.66 -13.78 6.73
C GLU A 210 -15.28 -13.15 6.71
N GLN A 211 -14.57 -13.21 5.59
CA GLN A 211 -13.27 -12.56 5.41
C GLN A 211 -13.39 -11.05 5.51
N GLU A 212 -14.43 -10.46 4.95
CA GLU A 212 -14.71 -9.01 5.06
C GLU A 212 -14.92 -8.60 6.51
N ARG A 213 -15.83 -9.26 7.24
CA ARG A 213 -16.06 -8.97 8.67
C ARG A 213 -14.80 -9.14 9.51
N ARG A 214 -13.95 -10.13 9.20
CA ARG A 214 -12.69 -10.32 9.91
C ARG A 214 -11.71 -9.18 9.62
N CYS A 215 -11.64 -8.71 8.39
CA CYS A 215 -10.82 -7.57 7.99
C CYS A 215 -11.28 -6.28 8.67
N GLU A 216 -12.59 -6.02 8.72
CA GLU A 216 -13.19 -4.90 9.45
C GLU A 216 -12.84 -4.94 10.94
N ALA A 217 -12.91 -6.13 11.56
CA ALA A 217 -12.54 -6.31 12.96
C ALA A 217 -11.05 -6.05 13.23
N LEU A 218 -10.15 -6.37 12.28
CA LEU A 218 -8.75 -5.99 12.34
C LEU A 218 -8.59 -4.47 12.18
N ALA A 219 -9.26 -3.87 11.20
CA ALA A 219 -9.17 -2.44 10.91
C ALA A 219 -9.58 -1.57 12.12
N LEU A 220 -10.62 -1.95 12.85
CA LEU A 220 -11.05 -1.25 14.07
C LEU A 220 -9.99 -1.23 15.21
N ARG A 221 -8.94 -2.01 15.11
CA ARG A 221 -7.82 -2.05 16.07
C ARG A 221 -6.61 -1.27 15.61
N LEU A 222 -6.66 -0.70 14.40
CA LEU A 222 -5.54 -0.04 13.72
C LEU A 222 -5.67 1.49 13.79
N PRO A 223 -4.58 2.20 14.07
CA PRO A 223 -4.63 3.66 14.29
C PRO A 223 -5.09 4.41 13.05
N LEU A 224 -4.64 4.02 11.85
CA LEU A 224 -4.94 4.76 10.62
C LEU A 224 -6.39 4.64 10.14
N THR A 225 -7.19 3.74 10.73
CA THR A 225 -8.65 3.70 10.55
C THR A 225 -9.33 4.97 11.09
N TYR A 226 -8.72 5.60 12.10
CA TYR A 226 -9.25 6.78 12.79
C TYR A 226 -8.63 8.09 12.29
N GLU A 227 -7.63 8.01 11.42
CA GLU A 227 -6.93 9.17 10.88
C GLU A 227 -7.48 9.57 9.50
N ARG A 228 -7.43 10.86 9.20
CA ARG A 228 -7.78 11.38 7.88
C ARG A 228 -6.52 11.42 7.00
N ARG A 229 -6.38 10.41 6.18
CA ARG A 229 -5.29 10.33 5.22
C ARG A 229 -5.69 10.93 3.87
N PRO A 230 -4.75 11.49 3.09
CA PRO A 230 -3.30 11.56 3.32
C PRO A 230 -2.84 12.73 4.22
N ALA A 231 -3.73 13.59 4.69
CA ALA A 231 -3.35 14.77 5.49
C ALA A 231 -2.58 14.41 6.79
N TRP A 232 -2.92 13.29 7.42
CA TRP A 232 -2.17 12.78 8.57
C TRP A 232 -0.72 12.46 8.18
N ASP A 233 -0.51 11.77 7.07
CA ASP A 233 0.82 11.39 6.57
C ASP A 233 1.67 12.64 6.27
N GLU A 234 1.10 13.64 5.59
CA GLU A 234 1.77 14.91 5.32
C GLU A 234 2.20 15.64 6.60
N SER A 235 1.43 15.49 7.68
CA SER A 235 1.74 16.10 8.98
C SER A 235 2.89 15.44 9.73
N VAL A 236 3.06 14.12 9.61
CA VAL A 236 4.03 13.34 10.40
C VAL A 236 5.34 13.08 9.67
N LEU A 237 5.31 12.87 8.36
CA LEU A 237 6.50 12.51 7.58
C LEU A 237 7.67 13.50 7.68
N PRO A 238 7.45 14.83 7.70
CA PRO A 238 8.55 15.77 7.89
C PRO A 238 9.30 15.59 9.22
N SER A 239 8.57 15.24 10.29
CA SER A 239 9.19 15.00 11.60
C SER A 239 10.08 13.75 11.64
N LEU A 240 9.91 12.83 10.68
CA LEU A 240 10.69 11.61 10.50
C LEU A 240 11.88 11.79 9.53
N GLY A 241 12.12 13.02 9.05
CA GLY A 241 13.26 13.36 8.19
C GLY A 241 12.98 13.28 6.69
N PHE A 242 11.73 13.19 6.30
CA PHE A 242 11.34 13.32 4.90
C PHE A 242 11.17 14.79 4.51
N ASP A 243 11.70 15.13 3.36
CA ASP A 243 11.48 16.41 2.67
C ASP A 243 10.52 16.22 1.49
N GLU A 244 10.07 17.33 0.91
CA GLU A 244 9.24 17.36 -0.31
C GLU A 244 8.01 16.43 -0.24
N VAL A 245 7.38 16.34 0.95
CA VAL A 245 6.17 15.52 1.13
C VAL A 245 5.02 16.12 0.33
N ARG A 246 4.41 15.30 -0.53
CA ARG A 246 3.27 15.68 -1.39
C ARG A 246 2.26 14.55 -1.43
N ALA A 247 0.99 14.92 -1.41
CA ALA A 247 -0.12 14.00 -1.62
C ALA A 247 -0.85 14.30 -2.94
N ASP A 248 -1.23 13.24 -3.64
CA ASP A 248 -2.14 13.28 -4.79
C ASP A 248 -3.43 12.54 -4.40
N GLU A 249 -4.42 13.31 -3.94
CA GLU A 249 -5.72 12.78 -3.51
C GLU A 249 -6.60 12.29 -4.68
N ARG A 250 -6.23 12.63 -5.92
CA ARG A 250 -6.93 12.25 -7.14
C ARG A 250 -6.22 11.11 -7.88
N PHE A 251 -5.30 10.43 -7.22
CA PHE A 251 -4.51 9.36 -7.85
C PHE A 251 -5.39 8.25 -8.44
N SER A 252 -6.52 7.93 -7.82
CA SER A 252 -7.49 6.96 -8.36
C SER A 252 -7.95 7.27 -9.78
N GLU A 253 -8.06 8.56 -10.16
CA GLU A 253 -8.48 8.97 -11.50
C GLU A 253 -7.48 8.54 -12.59
N LEU A 254 -6.21 8.27 -12.22
CA LEU A 254 -5.15 7.84 -13.14
C LEU A 254 -5.15 6.33 -13.37
N VAL A 255 -5.57 5.55 -12.38
CA VAL A 255 -5.34 4.09 -12.36
C VAL A 255 -6.61 3.26 -12.26
N TRP A 256 -7.74 3.85 -11.90
CA TRP A 256 -9.03 3.18 -11.81
C TRP A 256 -9.92 3.46 -13.01
N THR A 257 -10.69 2.47 -13.42
CA THR A 257 -11.80 2.63 -14.35
C THR A 257 -12.93 3.47 -13.75
N GLU A 258 -13.85 3.96 -14.58
CA GLU A 258 -15.04 4.68 -14.10
C GLU A 258 -15.88 3.81 -13.14
N GLY A 259 -15.98 2.50 -13.39
CA GLY A 259 -16.67 1.55 -12.52
C GLY A 259 -16.01 1.43 -11.14
N GLU A 260 -14.68 1.33 -11.08
CA GLU A 260 -13.94 1.31 -9.80
C GLU A 260 -14.06 2.63 -9.05
N GLN A 261 -13.97 3.75 -9.75
CA GLN A 261 -14.16 5.08 -9.15
C GLN A 261 -15.56 5.23 -8.56
N SER A 262 -16.59 4.68 -9.21
CA SER A 262 -17.93 4.65 -8.66
C SER A 262 -18.05 3.71 -7.46
N TYR A 263 -17.51 2.51 -7.54
CA TYR A 263 -17.60 1.50 -6.47
C TYR A 263 -16.82 1.90 -5.20
N TYR A 264 -15.60 2.42 -5.37
CA TYR A 264 -14.73 2.86 -4.27
C TYR A 264 -14.83 4.36 -3.96
N GLY A 265 -15.84 5.06 -4.47
CA GLY A 265 -15.95 6.52 -4.43
C GLY A 265 -15.85 7.16 -3.03
N THR A 266 -16.25 6.43 -1.98
CA THR A 266 -16.10 6.87 -0.59
C THR A 266 -14.71 6.65 0.01
N SER A 267 -13.84 5.91 -0.69
CA SER A 267 -12.46 5.60 -0.27
C SER A 267 -11.50 5.69 -1.47
N PRO A 268 -11.38 6.87 -2.13
CA PRO A 268 -10.54 7.01 -3.30
C PRO A 268 -9.07 6.74 -2.96
N LEU A 269 -8.37 6.14 -3.92
CA LEU A 269 -6.94 5.88 -3.81
C LEU A 269 -6.17 7.20 -3.88
N PHE A 270 -5.28 7.43 -2.95
CA PHE A 270 -4.33 8.54 -2.96
C PHE A 270 -2.89 8.04 -3.14
N ALA A 271 -2.00 8.91 -3.60
CA ALA A 271 -0.57 8.68 -3.60
C ALA A 271 0.14 9.67 -2.69
N ILE A 272 1.16 9.20 -1.95
CA ILE A 272 2.07 10.03 -1.18
C ILE A 272 3.46 9.87 -1.77
N GLU A 273 4.10 10.99 -2.05
CA GLU A 273 5.50 11.07 -2.45
C GLU A 273 6.27 11.81 -1.36
N ALA A 274 7.38 11.24 -0.90
CA ALA A 274 8.26 11.87 0.04
C ALA A 274 9.73 11.55 -0.30
N GLN A 275 10.64 12.48 -0.03
CA GLN A 275 12.04 12.30 -0.33
C GLN A 275 12.86 12.32 0.96
N LYS A 276 13.81 11.38 1.11
CA LYS A 276 14.80 11.48 2.18
C LYS A 276 15.76 12.62 1.89
N ALA A 277 15.95 13.50 2.87
CA ALA A 277 16.84 14.64 2.73
C ALA A 277 18.22 14.25 2.16
N CYS A 278 18.71 15.00 1.19
CA CYS A 278 20.09 14.89 0.75
C CYS A 278 21.01 15.32 1.88
N LEU A 279 22.10 14.58 2.12
CA LEU A 279 23.15 15.07 3.02
C LEU A 279 23.61 16.45 2.53
N ALA A 280 23.53 17.47 3.37
CA ALA A 280 24.09 18.77 3.04
C ALA A 280 25.54 18.57 2.59
N ARG A 281 25.90 19.07 1.41
CA ARG A 281 27.31 19.09 1.01
C ARG A 281 28.04 19.94 2.02
N ALA A 282 28.90 19.28 2.82
CA ALA A 282 29.77 19.95 3.76
C ALA A 282 30.77 20.85 3.06
#